data_9cac8d23bd7e7bd7623c14a65c7b9033
#
_entry.id   9cac8d23bd7e7bd7623c14a65c7b9033
#
_cell.length_a   1.000
_cell.length_b   1.000
_cell.length_c   1.000
_cell.angle_alpha   90.00
_cell.angle_beta   90.00
_cell.angle_gamma   90.00
#
_symmetry.space_group_name_H-M   'P 1'
#
loop_
_entity.id
_entity.type
_entity.pdbx_description
1 polymer ?
#
loop_
_entity_poly.entity_id
_entity_poly.type
_entity_poly.pdbx_seq_one_letter_code
_entity_poly.pdbx_strand_id
1 'polypeptide(L)'
;MPSYVIPDKCDGCKALDKTACQYICPNDLMVLNKDTQKAYNQDVQMCWECYSCVKICPTQAIEVRGYADFVPMGASVSAMRSTDSIMWTVQFRSKDIKPKRFKFPIRRGVEEGKAQPFDHYPTADDDLKSPTLMCEPDCLNTEQGPVKMDKVPTL
;
A
#
# COMPACT_ATOMS: atom_id res chain seq x y z
N MET A 1 2.70 -7.64 -5.39
CA MET A 1 2.13 -8.72 -4.55
C MET A 1 0.62 -8.49 -4.42
N PRO A 2 -0.19 -9.14 -5.23
CA PRO A 2 -1.63 -8.90 -5.24
C PRO A 2 -2.28 -9.30 -3.92
N SER A 3 -3.38 -8.62 -3.61
CA SER A 3 -4.21 -8.97 -2.46
C SER A 3 -4.98 -10.26 -2.72
N TYR A 4 -5.01 -11.12 -1.73
CA TYR A 4 -5.74 -12.38 -1.75
C TYR A 4 -6.80 -12.40 -0.66
N VAL A 5 -8.03 -12.77 -1.02
CA VAL A 5 -9.12 -12.89 -0.06
C VAL A 5 -9.20 -14.33 0.45
N ILE A 6 -9.26 -14.49 1.77
CA ILE A 6 -9.49 -15.77 2.44
C ILE A 6 -11.00 -15.92 2.61
N PRO A 7 -11.68 -16.79 1.84
CA PRO A 7 -13.14 -16.88 1.84
C PRO A 7 -13.73 -17.20 3.21
N ASP A 8 -13.06 -18.05 3.99
CA ASP A 8 -13.55 -18.49 5.31
C ASP A 8 -13.60 -17.35 6.34
N LYS A 9 -12.72 -16.35 6.19
CA LYS A 9 -12.70 -15.17 7.06
C LYS A 9 -13.57 -14.03 6.56
N CYS A 10 -13.90 -14.01 5.26
CA CYS A 10 -14.69 -12.96 4.66
C CYS A 10 -16.17 -13.13 5.03
N ASP A 11 -16.76 -12.12 5.63
CA ASP A 11 -18.19 -12.07 5.96
C ASP A 11 -19.03 -11.26 4.94
N GLY A 12 -18.38 -10.75 3.87
CA GLY A 12 -19.00 -9.91 2.86
C GLY A 12 -19.41 -8.53 3.35
N CYS A 13 -18.90 -8.09 4.51
CA CYS A 13 -19.25 -6.80 5.13
C CYS A 13 -20.75 -6.57 5.21
N LYS A 14 -21.50 -7.53 5.78
CA LYS A 14 -22.97 -7.60 5.79
C LYS A 14 -23.71 -6.34 6.28
N ALA A 15 -23.00 -5.46 7.00
CA ALA A 15 -23.56 -4.20 7.50
C ALA A 15 -23.45 -3.04 6.48
N LEU A 16 -22.82 -3.26 5.34
CA LEU A 16 -22.59 -2.26 4.32
C LEU A 16 -23.33 -2.66 3.02
N ASP A 17 -23.72 -1.68 2.23
CA ASP A 17 -24.30 -1.85 0.89
C ASP A 17 -23.26 -2.38 -0.10
N LYS A 18 -21.99 -2.04 0.10
CA LYS A 18 -20.82 -2.59 -0.59
C LYS A 18 -19.76 -2.98 0.42
N THR A 19 -18.90 -3.92 0.06
CA THR A 19 -17.81 -4.31 0.95
C THR A 19 -16.80 -3.18 1.13
N ALA A 20 -16.18 -3.09 2.32
CA ALA A 20 -15.18 -2.07 2.61
C ALA A 20 -14.01 -2.10 1.60
N CYS A 21 -13.61 -3.29 1.15
CA CYS A 21 -12.57 -3.44 0.14
C CYS A 21 -13.00 -2.95 -1.25
N GLN A 22 -14.29 -3.02 -1.61
CA GLN A 22 -14.80 -2.40 -2.84
C GLN A 22 -14.72 -0.88 -2.78
N TYR A 23 -15.10 -0.28 -1.65
CA TYR A 23 -15.06 1.17 -1.50
C TYR A 23 -13.66 1.77 -1.61
N ILE A 24 -12.68 1.06 -1.08
CA ILE A 24 -11.33 1.61 -0.96
C ILE A 24 -10.43 1.29 -2.17
N CYS A 25 -10.83 0.39 -3.04
CA CYS A 25 -10.00 -0.01 -4.17
C CYS A 25 -9.97 1.09 -5.25
N PRO A 26 -8.81 1.69 -5.53
CA PRO A 26 -8.72 2.77 -6.51
C PRO A 26 -8.96 2.29 -7.96
N ASN A 27 -8.83 0.99 -8.21
CA ASN A 27 -9.00 0.38 -9.53
C ASN A 27 -10.28 -0.46 -9.64
N ASP A 28 -11.19 -0.39 -8.66
CA ASP A 28 -12.45 -1.16 -8.62
C ASP A 28 -12.28 -2.68 -8.81
N LEU A 29 -11.14 -3.22 -8.39
CA LEU A 29 -10.82 -4.64 -8.60
C LEU A 29 -11.48 -5.57 -7.57
N MET A 30 -11.84 -5.04 -6.41
CA MET A 30 -12.49 -5.84 -5.37
C MET A 30 -13.99 -5.89 -5.62
N VAL A 31 -14.52 -7.07 -5.81
CA VAL A 31 -15.94 -7.30 -6.14
C VAL A 31 -16.55 -8.31 -5.18
N LEU A 32 -17.82 -8.11 -4.84
CA LEU A 32 -18.58 -9.07 -4.05
C LEU A 32 -19.24 -10.09 -4.99
N ASN A 33 -18.95 -11.37 -4.79
CA ASN A 33 -19.70 -12.43 -5.42
C ASN A 33 -21.08 -12.54 -4.73
N LYS A 34 -22.14 -12.37 -5.50
CA LYS A 34 -23.52 -12.35 -4.99
C LYS A 34 -23.99 -13.71 -4.48
N ASP A 35 -23.49 -14.79 -5.07
CA ASP A 35 -23.92 -16.16 -4.72
C ASP A 35 -23.26 -16.63 -3.43
N THR A 36 -21.96 -16.39 -3.31
CA THR A 36 -21.18 -16.82 -2.14
C THR A 36 -21.11 -15.77 -1.04
N GLN A 37 -21.48 -14.51 -1.32
CA GLN A 37 -21.35 -13.37 -0.40
C GLN A 37 -19.91 -13.17 0.09
N LYS A 38 -18.94 -13.44 -0.79
CA LYS A 38 -17.51 -13.30 -0.53
C LYS A 38 -16.90 -12.30 -1.50
N ALA A 39 -16.02 -11.46 -1.00
CA ALA A 39 -15.25 -10.58 -1.87
C ALA A 39 -14.14 -11.35 -2.60
N TYR A 40 -13.79 -10.90 -3.78
CA TYR A 40 -12.65 -11.41 -4.53
C TYR A 40 -12.02 -10.30 -5.37
N ASN A 41 -10.78 -10.48 -5.79
CA ASN A 41 -10.11 -9.60 -6.73
C ASN A 41 -10.39 -10.14 -8.14
N GLN A 42 -11.08 -9.34 -8.96
CA GLN A 42 -11.50 -9.77 -10.31
C GLN A 42 -10.36 -9.77 -11.32
N ASP A 43 -9.35 -8.93 -11.13
CA ASP A 43 -8.18 -8.86 -11.99
C ASP A 43 -6.91 -8.58 -11.18
N VAL A 44 -6.19 -9.65 -10.91
CA VAL A 44 -4.98 -9.62 -10.09
C VAL A 44 -3.83 -8.87 -10.78
N GLN A 45 -3.79 -8.89 -12.12
CA GLN A 45 -2.74 -8.27 -12.91
C GLN A 45 -2.82 -6.74 -12.90
N MET A 46 -4.03 -6.21 -12.76
CA MET A 46 -4.27 -4.77 -12.68
C MET A 46 -4.14 -4.19 -11.27
N CYS A 47 -3.75 -5.01 -10.30
CA CYS A 47 -3.61 -4.57 -8.91
C CYS A 47 -2.40 -3.67 -8.73
N TRP A 48 -2.63 -2.44 -8.23
CA TRP A 48 -1.55 -1.47 -7.93
C TRP A 48 -0.80 -1.77 -6.64
N GLU A 49 -1.17 -2.81 -5.93
CA GLU A 49 -0.51 -3.21 -4.68
C GLU A 49 -0.48 -2.11 -3.60
N CYS A 50 -1.49 -1.25 -3.57
CA CYS A 50 -1.60 -0.16 -2.60
C CYS A 50 -1.93 -0.64 -1.17
N TYR A 51 -2.35 -1.90 -1.02
CA TYR A 51 -2.72 -2.57 0.24
C TYR A 51 -3.84 -1.89 1.03
N SER A 52 -4.58 -0.98 0.44
CA SER A 52 -5.68 -0.29 1.10
C SER A 52 -6.79 -1.27 1.52
N CYS A 53 -7.12 -2.26 0.67
CA CYS A 53 -8.07 -3.32 0.98
C CYS A 53 -7.62 -4.21 2.16
N VAL A 54 -6.32 -4.49 2.24
CA VAL A 54 -5.75 -5.27 3.36
C VAL A 54 -5.88 -4.53 4.68
N LYS A 55 -5.60 -3.21 4.67
CA LYS A 55 -5.65 -2.36 5.85
C LYS A 55 -7.06 -2.10 6.36
N ILE A 56 -8.05 -2.03 5.47
CA ILE A 56 -9.43 -1.68 5.84
C ILE A 56 -10.27 -2.89 6.26
N CYS A 57 -9.88 -4.11 5.90
CA CYS A 57 -10.66 -5.31 6.16
C CYS A 57 -10.86 -5.56 7.66
N PRO A 58 -12.11 -5.52 8.18
CA PRO A 58 -12.36 -5.65 9.62
C PRO A 58 -12.12 -7.08 10.13
N THR A 59 -12.32 -8.07 9.28
CA THR A 59 -12.17 -9.50 9.63
C THR A 59 -10.77 -10.03 9.33
N GLN A 60 -9.85 -9.20 8.85
CA GLN A 60 -8.53 -9.64 8.39
C GLN A 60 -8.59 -10.76 7.33
N ALA A 61 -9.62 -10.72 6.51
CA ALA A 61 -9.83 -11.70 5.46
C ALA A 61 -8.96 -11.48 4.23
N ILE A 62 -8.27 -10.35 4.15
CA ILE A 62 -7.42 -10.03 3.00
C ILE A 62 -5.98 -10.04 3.44
N GLU A 63 -5.18 -10.83 2.76
CA GLU A 63 -3.74 -10.92 2.98
C GLU A 63 -2.98 -10.65 1.69
N VAL A 64 -1.72 -10.30 1.84
CA VAL A 64 -0.77 -10.19 0.72
C VAL A 64 0.03 -11.48 0.67
N ARG A 65 0.00 -12.16 -0.47
CA ARG A 65 0.83 -13.32 -0.76
C ARG A 65 1.93 -12.90 -1.70
N GLY A 66 3.16 -13.01 -1.24
CA GLY A 66 4.31 -12.59 -2.01
C GLY A 66 4.70 -13.59 -3.09
N TYR A 67 5.27 -13.07 -4.16
CA TYR A 67 6.19 -13.84 -4.96
C TYR A 67 7.42 -14.18 -4.11
N ALA A 68 8.14 -15.22 -4.46
CA ALA A 68 9.31 -15.71 -3.70
C ALA A 68 10.37 -14.62 -3.41
N ASP A 69 10.43 -13.61 -4.27
CA ASP A 69 11.41 -12.52 -4.17
C ASP A 69 11.12 -11.53 -3.03
N PHE A 70 9.84 -11.29 -2.68
CA PHE A 70 9.43 -10.29 -1.69
C PHE A 70 9.07 -10.88 -0.34
N VAL A 71 8.46 -12.04 -0.35
CA VAL A 71 8.08 -12.76 0.86
C VAL A 71 8.66 -14.17 0.75
N PRO A 72 9.96 -14.31 1.00
CA PRO A 72 10.62 -15.59 0.89
C PRO A 72 9.94 -16.63 1.78
N MET A 73 10.03 -17.88 1.39
CA MET A 73 9.55 -19.03 2.16
C MET A 73 8.00 -19.12 2.23
N GLY A 74 7.29 -18.51 1.29
CA GLY A 74 5.83 -18.61 1.19
C GLY A 74 5.10 -17.92 2.33
N ALA A 75 5.67 -16.86 2.88
CA ALA A 75 5.04 -16.08 3.92
C ALA A 75 3.77 -15.36 3.43
N SER A 76 2.88 -15.04 4.36
CA SER A 76 1.73 -14.17 4.14
C SER A 76 1.79 -12.97 5.07
N VAL A 77 1.22 -11.86 4.63
CA VAL A 77 1.16 -10.62 5.40
C VAL A 77 -0.27 -10.17 5.54
N SER A 78 -0.70 -9.96 6.77
CA SER A 78 -2.02 -9.45 7.10
C SER A 78 -1.92 -8.20 7.98
N ALA A 79 -2.94 -7.36 7.95
CA ALA A 79 -3.02 -6.15 8.75
C ALA A 79 -4.23 -6.18 9.67
N MET A 80 -4.06 -5.68 10.89
CA MET A 80 -5.15 -5.40 11.81
C MET A 80 -5.14 -3.91 12.15
N ARG A 81 -6.23 -3.24 11.83
CA ARG A 81 -6.41 -1.82 12.13
C ARG A 81 -7.01 -1.66 13.53
N SER A 82 -6.38 -0.83 14.34
CA SER A 82 -6.91 -0.28 15.58
C SER A 82 -7.29 1.20 15.38
N THR A 83 -7.72 1.87 16.41
CA THR A 83 -8.09 3.30 16.37
C THR A 83 -6.89 4.19 16.07
N ASP A 84 -5.72 3.86 16.58
CA ASP A 84 -4.48 4.65 16.56
C ASP A 84 -3.35 4.03 15.76
N SER A 85 -3.48 2.77 15.39
CA SER A 85 -2.37 2.00 14.81
C SER A 85 -2.84 0.91 13.86
N ILE A 86 -1.92 0.48 13.02
CA ILE A 86 -2.06 -0.72 12.20
C ILE A 86 -0.98 -1.71 12.62
N MET A 87 -1.39 -2.91 12.96
CA MET A 87 -0.48 -4.01 13.25
C MET A 87 -0.37 -4.92 12.03
N TRP A 88 0.82 -5.02 11.49
CA TRP A 88 1.17 -5.94 10.43
C TRP A 88 1.71 -7.24 11.01
N THR A 89 1.18 -8.35 10.53
CA THR A 89 1.63 -9.69 10.92
C THR A 89 2.19 -10.40 9.71
N VAL A 90 3.46 -10.76 9.76
CA VAL A 90 4.12 -11.61 8.76
C VAL A 90 4.11 -13.04 9.31
N GLN A 91 3.43 -13.93 8.62
CA GLN A 91 3.34 -15.33 8.99
C GLN A 91 4.10 -16.18 7.98
N PHE A 92 5.07 -16.93 8.45
CA PHE A 92 5.87 -17.82 7.61
C PHE A 92 5.17 -19.17 7.41
N ARG A 93 5.45 -19.82 6.30
CA ARG A 93 4.92 -21.15 6.00
C ARG A 93 5.48 -22.22 6.96
N SER A 94 6.75 -22.11 7.33
CA SER A 94 7.34 -22.98 8.34
C SER A 94 6.78 -22.68 9.72
N LYS A 95 6.31 -23.70 10.42
CA LYS A 95 5.83 -23.60 11.79
C LYS A 95 6.92 -23.32 12.81
N ASP A 96 8.16 -23.57 12.46
CA ASP A 96 9.33 -23.36 13.32
C ASP A 96 9.71 -21.89 13.44
N ILE A 97 9.26 -21.08 12.47
CA ILE A 97 9.52 -19.64 12.47
C ILE A 97 8.32 -18.92 13.06
N LYS A 98 8.52 -18.27 14.20
CA LYS A 98 7.47 -17.49 14.86
C LYS A 98 7.02 -16.31 13.99
N PRO A 99 5.72 -15.99 13.93
CA PRO A 99 5.23 -14.81 13.24
C PRO A 99 5.89 -13.53 13.75
N LYS A 100 6.25 -12.65 12.84
CA LYS A 100 6.75 -11.31 13.17
C LYS A 100 5.61 -10.30 13.12
N ARG A 101 5.57 -9.41 14.09
CA ARG A 101 4.54 -8.37 14.20
C ARG A 101 5.20 -6.99 14.27
N PHE A 102 4.62 -6.05 13.52
CA PHE A 102 5.07 -4.67 13.45
C PHE A 102 3.87 -3.75 13.68
N LYS A 103 3.97 -2.88 14.68
CA LYS A 103 2.93 -1.90 14.99
C LYS A 103 3.35 -0.52 14.46
N PHE A 104 2.53 0.07 13.60
CA PHE A 104 2.74 1.40 13.06
C PHE A 104 1.62 2.33 13.49
N PRO A 105 1.91 3.52 14.05
CA PRO A 105 0.89 4.50 14.38
C PRO A 105 0.26 5.07 13.10
N ILE A 106 -1.08 5.22 13.08
CA ILE A 106 -1.82 5.86 11.99
C ILE A 106 -1.71 7.39 12.13
N ARG A 107 -1.73 7.85 13.38
CA ARG A 107 -1.54 9.26 13.72
C ARG A 107 -0.49 9.32 14.83
N ARG A 108 0.50 10.15 14.67
CA ARG A 108 1.30 10.58 15.80
C ARG A 108 0.38 11.47 16.63
N GLY A 109 0.18 11.10 17.90
CA GLY A 109 -0.81 11.72 18.75
C GLY A 109 -0.66 13.23 18.77
N VAL A 110 -1.64 13.88 18.19
CA VAL A 110 -1.92 15.25 18.51
C VAL A 110 -2.71 15.17 19.80
N GLU A 111 -2.09 15.47 20.93
CA GLU A 111 -2.83 15.81 22.14
C GLU A 111 -3.76 16.96 21.76
N GLU A 112 -5.06 16.86 22.09
CA GLU A 112 -6.01 17.91 21.84
C GLU A 112 -5.45 19.26 22.28
N GLY A 113 -5.31 20.20 21.36
CA GLY A 113 -4.76 21.54 21.60
C GLY A 113 -3.27 21.73 21.30
N LYS A 114 -2.52 20.66 21.03
CA LYS A 114 -1.14 20.71 20.55
C LYS A 114 -1.06 20.06 19.17
N ALA A 115 -1.68 20.70 18.19
CA ALA A 115 -1.30 20.44 16.81
C ALA A 115 0.20 20.80 16.71
N GLN A 116 1.06 19.83 16.92
CA GLN A 116 2.42 19.98 16.43
C GLN A 116 2.32 19.94 14.92
N PRO A 117 2.51 21.05 14.23
CA PRO A 117 2.77 20.99 12.82
C PRO A 117 3.87 19.97 12.64
N PHE A 118 4.01 19.44 11.47
CA PHE A 118 5.06 18.48 11.15
C PHE A 118 6.46 19.15 11.28
N ASP A 119 6.81 19.56 12.48
CA ASP A 119 8.08 20.24 12.80
C ASP A 119 9.32 19.39 12.49
N HIS A 120 9.09 18.12 12.12
CA HIS A 120 10.16 17.18 11.78
C HIS A 120 10.31 16.93 10.28
N TYR A 121 9.50 17.55 9.44
CA TYR A 121 9.83 17.58 8.03
C TYR A 121 10.91 18.65 7.83
N PRO A 122 12.04 18.30 7.24
CA PRO A 122 12.99 19.31 6.82
C PRO A 122 12.23 20.32 5.96
N THR A 123 12.43 21.61 6.23
CA THR A 123 11.98 22.66 5.33
C THR A 123 12.52 22.30 3.95
N ALA A 124 11.64 22.35 2.95
CA ALA A 124 12.06 22.09 1.59
C ALA A 124 13.30 22.94 1.28
N ASP A 125 14.40 22.30 0.95
CA ASP A 125 15.61 22.99 0.51
C ASP A 125 15.29 23.88 -0.69
N ASP A 126 16.05 24.96 -0.84
CA ASP A 126 15.88 25.89 -1.95
C ASP A 126 16.00 25.16 -3.31
N ASP A 127 16.77 24.07 -3.35
CA ASP A 127 16.83 23.18 -4.51
C ASP A 127 15.50 22.54 -4.85
N LEU A 128 14.69 22.14 -3.85
CA LEU A 128 13.34 21.61 -4.07
C LEU A 128 12.32 22.67 -4.51
N LYS A 129 12.63 23.94 -4.28
CA LYS A 129 11.83 25.07 -4.75
C LYS A 129 12.31 25.60 -6.10
N SER A 130 13.42 25.08 -6.58
CA SER A 130 14.02 25.51 -7.83
C SER A 130 13.11 25.20 -9.01
N PRO A 131 12.85 26.17 -9.91
CA PRO A 131 12.08 25.92 -11.12
C PRO A 131 12.73 24.88 -12.03
N THR A 132 14.02 24.59 -11.87
CA THR A 132 14.73 23.55 -12.62
C THR A 132 14.22 22.13 -12.35
N LEU A 133 13.63 21.86 -11.19
CA LEU A 133 12.98 20.56 -10.92
C LEU A 133 11.70 20.35 -11.74
N MET A 134 11.09 21.42 -12.21
CA MET A 134 9.88 21.40 -13.04
C MET A 134 10.17 21.59 -14.52
N CYS A 135 11.44 21.73 -14.89
CA CYS A 135 11.86 21.86 -16.29
C CYS A 135 12.14 20.48 -16.89
N GLU A 136 11.94 20.37 -18.20
CA GLU A 136 12.44 19.22 -18.95
C GLU A 136 13.97 19.13 -18.79
N PRO A 137 14.53 17.92 -18.63
CA PRO A 137 15.96 17.76 -18.44
C PRO A 137 16.71 18.23 -19.70
N ASP A 138 17.62 19.17 -19.53
CA ASP A 138 18.48 19.67 -20.60
C ASP A 138 19.77 18.86 -20.80
N CYS A 139 19.90 17.77 -20.02
CA CYS A 139 21.04 16.89 -20.06
C CYS A 139 20.63 15.44 -20.30
N LEU A 140 21.36 14.74 -21.16
CA LEU A 140 21.31 13.29 -21.29
C LEU A 140 22.45 12.66 -20.52
N ASN A 141 22.15 11.63 -19.76
CA ASN A 141 23.17 10.82 -19.11
C ASN A 141 23.74 9.82 -20.13
N THR A 142 25.01 9.92 -20.43
CA THR A 142 25.72 9.00 -21.31
C THR A 142 26.80 8.25 -20.52
N GLU A 143 27.36 7.16 -21.10
CA GLU A 143 28.47 6.41 -20.48
C GLU A 143 29.68 7.28 -20.16
N GLN A 144 29.81 8.42 -20.83
CA GLN A 144 30.89 9.37 -20.64
C GLN A 144 30.54 10.53 -19.67
N GLY A 145 29.31 10.49 -19.09
CA GLY A 145 28.78 11.51 -18.21
C GLY A 145 27.63 12.32 -18.81
N PRO A 146 27.10 13.30 -18.07
CA PRO A 146 25.96 14.10 -18.54
C PRO A 146 26.42 15.05 -19.68
N VAL A 147 25.70 14.98 -20.78
CA VAL A 147 25.90 15.86 -21.94
C VAL A 147 24.71 16.82 -22.04
N LYS A 148 24.99 18.11 -22.04
CA LYS A 148 23.95 19.13 -22.22
C LYS A 148 23.44 19.13 -23.66
N MET A 149 22.13 19.12 -23.82
CA MET A 149 21.49 19.19 -25.13
C MET A 149 21.11 20.63 -25.46
N ASP A 150 21.43 21.06 -26.69
CA ASP A 150 21.01 22.37 -27.21
C ASP A 150 19.51 22.40 -27.52
N LYS A 151 18.89 21.25 -27.69
CA LYS A 151 17.45 21.10 -27.95
C LYS A 151 16.97 19.74 -27.49
N VAL A 152 15.91 19.73 -26.68
CA VAL A 152 15.23 18.49 -26.26
C VAL A 152 14.51 17.87 -27.45
N PRO A 153 14.72 16.58 -27.79
CA PRO A 153 13.96 15.92 -28.83
C PRO A 153 12.48 15.89 -28.44
N THR A 154 11.63 16.52 -29.16
CA THR A 154 10.18 16.36 -29.06
C THR A 154 9.78 15.14 -29.86
N LEU A 155 9.05 14.21 -29.22
CA LEU A 155 8.38 13.07 -29.87
C LEU A 155 7.22 13.55 -30.74
#